data_6b3895da1a32424fda94c0d81142982a
#
_entry.id   6b3895da1a32424fda94c0d81142982a
#
_cell.length_a   1.000
_cell.length_b   1.000
_cell.length_c   1.000
_cell.angle_alpha   90.00
_cell.angle_beta   90.00
_cell.angle_gamma   90.00
#
_symmetry.space_group_name_H-M   'P 1'
#
loop_
_entity.id
_entity.type
_entity.pdbx_description
1 polymer ?
#
loop_
_entity_poly.entity_id
_entity_poly.type
_entity_poly.pdbx_seq_one_letter_code
_entity_poly.pdbx_strand_id
1 'polypeptide(L)'
;MAQQFSLFAQTPQPEPVGRRAVHAFDPSTLPTPPKLGPKTRSFGTSSWVYPGWDGSVYRDVKAYGASSRFSDLCLSEYARDPHFRCAGADNMYYVRPSSRRALLRKYASQLRSLPEKVVLCPKVFHEITVSHYTPQQQEEWRKADPINPHFLDPSLFLQEVATPLSDELAESL
;
A
#
# COMPACT_ATOMS: atom_id res chain seq x y z
N MET A 1 -42.25 2.38 2.29
CA MET A 1 -41.43 3.56 1.86
C MET A 1 -40.39 3.78 2.92
N ALA A 2 -39.13 3.39 2.66
CA ALA A 2 -38.03 3.60 3.56
C ALA A 2 -37.25 4.83 3.09
N GLN A 3 -37.22 5.87 3.91
CA GLN A 3 -36.39 7.06 3.66
C GLN A 3 -34.95 6.72 3.93
N GLN A 4 -34.15 6.78 2.87
CA GLN A 4 -32.71 6.65 2.91
C GLN A 4 -32.14 7.96 3.47
N PHE A 5 -31.67 7.96 4.71
CA PHE A 5 -30.94 9.07 5.30
C PHE A 5 -29.56 9.13 4.64
N SER A 6 -29.36 10.12 3.77
CA SER A 6 -28.02 10.47 3.27
C SER A 6 -27.22 11.06 4.43
N LEU A 7 -26.23 10.32 4.93
CA LEU A 7 -25.34 10.73 6.02
C LEU A 7 -24.22 11.68 5.59
N PHE A 8 -24.20 12.07 4.33
CA PHE A 8 -23.23 13.06 3.82
C PHE A 8 -24.01 14.33 3.44
N ALA A 9 -24.11 15.25 4.42
CA ALA A 9 -24.42 16.63 4.07
C ALA A 9 -23.37 17.10 3.06
N GLN A 10 -23.80 17.54 1.89
CA GLN A 10 -22.92 18.13 0.89
C GLN A 10 -22.27 19.37 1.52
N THR A 11 -21.02 19.21 1.96
CA THR A 11 -20.19 20.36 2.32
C THR A 11 -20.02 21.19 1.05
N PRO A 12 -20.23 22.52 1.10
CA PRO A 12 -20.00 23.37 -0.07
C PRO A 12 -18.57 23.12 -0.57
N GLN A 13 -18.43 22.75 -1.84
CA GLN A 13 -17.13 22.61 -2.46
C GLN A 13 -16.45 23.97 -2.39
N PRO A 14 -15.22 24.08 -1.84
CA PRO A 14 -14.49 25.32 -1.89
C PRO A 14 -14.28 25.70 -3.36
N GLU A 15 -14.53 26.96 -3.68
CA GLU A 15 -14.21 27.56 -4.97
C GLU A 15 -12.80 27.14 -5.40
N PRO A 16 -12.57 26.81 -6.68
CA PRO A 16 -11.25 26.42 -7.15
C PRO A 16 -10.28 27.58 -6.90
N VAL A 17 -9.52 27.48 -5.84
CA VAL A 17 -8.39 28.36 -5.60
C VAL A 17 -7.52 28.28 -6.84
N GLY A 18 -7.36 29.42 -7.52
CA GLY A 18 -6.62 29.50 -8.78
C GLY A 18 -5.33 28.69 -8.65
N ARG A 19 -5.05 27.85 -9.62
CA ARG A 19 -3.87 26.98 -9.64
C ARG A 19 -2.64 27.84 -9.44
N ARG A 20 -2.18 27.96 -8.18
CA ARG A 20 -0.80 28.37 -7.93
C ARG A 20 0.05 27.37 -8.71
N ALA A 21 0.90 27.90 -9.59
CA ALA A 21 1.92 27.09 -10.22
C ALA A 21 2.63 26.34 -9.09
N VAL A 22 2.38 25.04 -8.98
CA VAL A 22 3.11 24.19 -8.07
C VAL A 22 4.51 24.23 -8.65
N HIS A 23 5.42 24.97 -7.99
CA HIS A 23 6.83 24.88 -8.33
C HIS A 23 7.17 23.40 -8.24
N ALA A 24 7.67 22.85 -9.34
CA ALA A 24 8.10 21.47 -9.36
C ALA A 24 9.06 21.28 -8.18
N PHE A 25 8.65 20.44 -7.23
CA PHE A 25 9.45 20.13 -6.07
C PHE A 25 10.72 19.45 -6.58
N ASP A 26 11.88 20.06 -6.30
CA ASP A 26 13.16 19.48 -6.62
C ASP A 26 13.63 18.63 -5.41
N PRO A 27 13.62 17.30 -5.51
CA PRO A 27 14.06 16.44 -4.43
C PRO A 27 15.50 16.68 -4.01
N SER A 28 16.33 17.26 -4.90
CA SER A 28 17.74 17.57 -4.61
C SER A 28 17.89 18.72 -3.60
N THR A 29 16.84 19.53 -3.43
CA THR A 29 16.86 20.65 -2.48
C THR A 29 16.53 20.23 -1.05
N LEU A 30 16.09 18.98 -0.85
CA LEU A 30 15.85 18.47 0.49
C LEU A 30 17.16 18.24 1.24
N PRO A 31 17.19 18.55 2.53
CA PRO A 31 18.33 18.21 3.37
C PRO A 31 18.53 16.70 3.33
N THR A 32 19.77 16.26 3.14
CA THR A 32 20.12 14.83 3.21
C THR A 32 19.57 14.26 4.51
N PRO A 33 18.77 13.16 4.44
CA PRO A 33 18.25 12.53 5.66
C PRO A 33 19.39 12.25 6.64
N PRO A 34 19.21 12.50 7.94
CA PRO A 34 20.24 12.20 8.92
C PRO A 34 20.61 10.72 8.84
N LYS A 35 21.91 10.40 8.79
CA LYS A 35 22.39 9.02 8.91
C LYS A 35 21.96 8.53 10.30
N LEU A 36 20.89 7.76 10.34
CA LEU A 36 20.41 7.14 11.56
C LEU A 36 21.43 6.07 11.98
N GLY A 37 21.85 6.10 13.25
CA GLY A 37 22.82 5.16 13.82
C GLY A 37 22.33 3.70 13.79
N PRO A 38 23.05 2.75 14.40
CA PRO A 38 22.81 1.30 14.28
C PRO A 38 21.44 0.80 14.75
N LYS A 39 20.62 1.65 15.37
CA LYS A 39 19.18 1.43 15.59
C LYS A 39 18.40 2.29 14.61
N THR A 40 18.52 1.95 13.34
CA THR A 40 17.90 2.70 12.25
C THR A 40 16.38 2.61 12.31
N ARG A 41 15.73 3.75 12.43
CA ARG A 41 14.29 3.90 12.16
C ARG A 41 14.12 4.14 10.68
N SER A 42 13.28 3.35 10.03
CA SER A 42 12.90 3.57 8.64
C SER A 42 11.63 4.40 8.57
N PHE A 43 11.62 5.42 7.71
CA PHE A 43 10.43 6.19 7.41
C PHE A 43 9.81 5.69 6.11
N GLY A 44 8.50 5.72 6.05
CA GLY A 44 7.73 5.35 4.88
C GLY A 44 6.26 5.65 5.08
N THR A 45 5.45 5.31 4.09
CA THR A 45 4.02 5.56 4.09
C THR A 45 3.24 4.24 4.18
N SER A 46 1.99 4.30 4.61
CA SER A 46 1.11 3.13 4.70
C SER A 46 0.77 2.54 3.33
N SER A 47 0.92 3.32 2.27
CA SER A 47 0.80 2.88 0.87
C SER A 47 1.66 3.79 0.00
N TRP A 48 2.14 3.27 -1.11
CA TRP A 48 2.85 4.05 -2.13
C TRP A 48 1.95 4.45 -3.31
N VAL A 49 0.74 3.92 -3.39
CA VAL A 49 -0.17 4.16 -4.51
C VAL A 49 -0.98 5.42 -4.25
N TYR A 50 -0.37 6.58 -4.48
CA TYR A 50 -1.05 7.86 -4.33
C TYR A 50 -0.68 8.83 -5.46
N PRO A 51 -1.55 8.97 -6.49
CA PRO A 51 -1.31 9.85 -7.64
C PRO A 51 -1.12 11.33 -7.28
N GLY A 52 -1.60 11.77 -6.12
CA GLY A 52 -1.43 13.14 -5.65
C GLY A 52 0.02 13.56 -5.35
N TRP A 53 0.97 12.62 -5.37
CA TRP A 53 2.40 12.89 -5.27
C TRP A 53 3.07 13.14 -6.64
N ASP A 54 2.29 13.42 -7.65
CA ASP A 54 2.78 13.83 -8.98
C ASP A 54 3.67 15.08 -8.86
N GLY A 55 4.83 15.06 -9.48
CA GLY A 55 5.84 16.12 -9.39
C GLY A 55 6.63 16.18 -8.07
N SER A 56 6.38 15.26 -7.12
CA SER A 56 7.16 15.16 -5.86
C SER A 56 7.83 13.80 -5.73
N VAL A 57 7.10 12.75 -5.41
CA VAL A 57 7.60 11.36 -5.35
C VAL A 57 7.61 10.74 -6.75
N TYR A 58 6.60 11.00 -7.55
CA TYR A 58 6.48 10.53 -8.93
C TYR A 58 6.77 11.67 -9.90
N ARG A 59 7.57 11.41 -10.93
CA ARG A 59 7.92 12.42 -11.92
C ARG A 59 6.74 12.87 -12.77
N ASP A 60 5.96 11.89 -13.23
CA ASP A 60 4.80 12.13 -14.11
C ASP A 60 3.85 10.94 -13.99
N VAL A 61 2.81 11.09 -13.17
CA VAL A 61 1.78 10.05 -13.00
C VAL A 61 1.03 9.79 -14.31
N LYS A 62 0.87 10.79 -15.17
CA LYS A 62 0.17 10.64 -16.45
C LYS A 62 0.94 9.74 -17.43
N ALA A 63 2.26 9.68 -17.32
CA ALA A 63 3.08 8.83 -18.16
C ALA A 63 2.79 7.33 -17.97
N TYR A 64 2.22 6.94 -16.82
CA TYR A 64 1.74 5.57 -16.62
C TYR A 64 0.50 5.23 -17.46
N GLY A 65 -0.25 6.22 -17.92
CA GLY A 65 -1.50 6.05 -18.68
C GLY A 65 -2.67 5.66 -17.77
N ALA A 66 -2.97 4.34 -17.65
CA ALA A 66 -4.08 3.87 -16.81
C ALA A 66 -3.73 3.83 -15.32
N SER A 67 -4.71 4.12 -14.45
CA SER A 67 -4.56 4.04 -12.98
C SER A 67 -4.11 2.66 -12.50
N SER A 68 -4.56 1.59 -13.14
CA SER A 68 -4.14 0.23 -12.83
C SER A 68 -2.63 0.04 -13.10
N ARG A 69 -2.13 0.58 -14.20
CA ARG A 69 -0.71 0.50 -14.54
C ARG A 69 0.14 1.32 -13.57
N PHE A 70 -0.34 2.49 -13.14
CA PHE A 70 0.32 3.25 -12.08
C PHE A 70 0.42 2.42 -10.81
N SER A 71 -0.69 1.90 -10.28
CA SER A 71 -0.72 1.06 -9.08
C SER A 71 0.21 -0.15 -9.19
N ASP A 72 0.38 -0.65 -10.39
CA ASP A 72 1.17 -1.83 -10.68
C ASP A 72 2.68 -1.60 -10.71
N LEU A 73 3.14 -0.41 -11.05
CA LEU A 73 4.54 -0.14 -11.40
C LEU A 73 5.20 0.95 -10.54
N CYS A 74 4.41 1.77 -9.83
CA CYS A 74 4.94 2.96 -9.15
C CYS A 74 5.82 2.65 -7.92
N LEU A 75 5.83 1.40 -7.40
CA LEU A 75 6.68 1.03 -6.27
C LEU A 75 8.17 1.26 -6.56
N SER A 76 8.62 0.98 -7.78
CA SER A 76 10.02 1.18 -8.14
C SER A 76 10.43 2.65 -8.15
N GLU A 77 9.52 3.56 -8.46
CA GLU A 77 9.77 5.00 -8.41
C GLU A 77 9.72 5.52 -6.97
N TYR A 78 8.69 5.13 -6.21
CA TYR A 78 8.60 5.39 -4.78
C TYR A 78 9.87 4.99 -4.02
N ALA A 79 10.37 3.80 -4.29
CA ALA A 79 11.52 3.23 -3.60
C ALA A 79 12.86 3.89 -3.96
N ARG A 80 12.90 4.74 -5.00
CA ARG A 80 14.06 5.58 -5.34
C ARG A 80 14.10 6.90 -4.58
N ASP A 81 12.99 7.29 -3.94
CA ASP A 81 12.98 8.49 -3.13
C ASP A 81 13.89 8.30 -1.90
N PRO A 82 14.88 9.19 -1.68
CA PRO A 82 15.88 9.02 -0.63
C PRO A 82 15.31 9.11 0.79
N HIS A 83 14.10 9.61 0.96
CA HIS A 83 13.45 9.76 2.26
C HIS A 83 12.69 8.52 2.71
N PHE A 84 12.31 7.65 1.78
CA PHE A 84 11.54 6.45 2.07
C PHE A 84 12.42 5.21 2.12
N ARG A 85 12.35 4.48 3.22
CA ARG A 85 13.08 3.22 3.44
C ARG A 85 12.14 2.07 3.80
N CYS A 86 10.85 2.35 3.90
CA CYS A 86 9.82 1.33 4.07
C CYS A 86 8.53 1.75 3.37
N ALA A 87 7.68 0.77 3.09
CA ALA A 87 6.37 0.97 2.51
C ALA A 87 5.36 -0.01 3.08
N GLY A 88 4.20 0.49 3.46
CA GLY A 88 3.08 -0.36 3.85
C GLY A 88 2.39 -0.93 2.61
N ALA A 89 2.13 -2.24 2.60
CA ALA A 89 1.39 -2.90 1.53
C ALA A 89 -0.06 -3.16 1.98
N ASP A 90 -0.83 -2.08 2.11
CA ASP A 90 -2.22 -2.13 2.59
C ASP A 90 -3.14 -2.94 1.68
N ASN A 91 -2.88 -2.94 0.39
CA ASN A 91 -3.66 -3.70 -0.58
C ASN A 91 -3.58 -5.22 -0.37
N MET A 92 -2.54 -5.73 0.29
CA MET A 92 -2.42 -7.15 0.67
C MET A 92 -3.60 -7.63 1.51
N TYR A 93 -4.22 -6.73 2.28
CA TYR A 93 -5.39 -7.04 3.09
C TYR A 93 -6.59 -7.55 2.28
N TYR A 94 -6.75 -7.06 1.05
CA TYR A 94 -7.89 -7.33 0.18
C TYR A 94 -7.62 -8.38 -0.90
N VAL A 95 -6.36 -8.82 -1.04
CA VAL A 95 -5.98 -9.72 -2.13
C VAL A 95 -6.39 -11.15 -1.83
N ARG A 96 -7.04 -11.78 -2.81
CA ARG A 96 -7.44 -13.20 -2.73
C ARG A 96 -6.23 -14.10 -2.55
N PRO A 97 -6.33 -15.21 -1.78
CA PRO A 97 -5.21 -16.14 -1.55
C PRO A 97 -4.45 -16.55 -2.82
N SER A 98 -5.19 -16.92 -3.86
CA SER A 98 -4.61 -17.34 -5.15
C SER A 98 -3.76 -16.28 -5.87
N SER A 99 -3.91 -15.01 -5.51
CA SER A 99 -3.21 -13.90 -6.17
C SER A 99 -2.07 -13.31 -5.32
N ARG A 100 -1.94 -13.69 -4.06
CA ARG A 100 -0.98 -13.10 -3.11
C ARG A 100 0.48 -13.31 -3.54
N ARG A 101 0.86 -14.54 -3.88
CA ARG A 101 2.23 -14.83 -4.36
C ARG A 101 2.57 -14.06 -5.63
N ALA A 102 1.66 -13.99 -6.58
CA ALA A 102 1.89 -13.23 -7.81
C ALA A 102 2.13 -11.74 -7.52
N LEU A 103 1.37 -11.18 -6.57
CA LEU A 103 1.54 -9.79 -6.15
C LEU A 103 2.89 -9.57 -5.45
N LEU A 104 3.30 -10.48 -4.55
CA LEU A 104 4.60 -10.40 -3.88
C LEU A 104 5.76 -10.48 -4.87
N ARG A 105 5.70 -11.39 -5.85
CA ARG A 105 6.69 -11.46 -6.94
C ARG A 105 6.80 -10.16 -7.72
N LYS A 106 5.66 -9.53 -7.98
CA LYS A 106 5.60 -8.24 -8.67
C LYS A 106 6.29 -7.14 -7.86
N TYR A 107 6.09 -7.10 -6.53
CA TYR A 107 6.80 -6.17 -5.66
C TYR A 107 8.30 -6.49 -5.61
N ALA A 108 8.67 -7.74 -5.41
CA ALA A 108 10.04 -8.19 -5.40
C ALA A 108 10.77 -7.80 -6.69
N SER A 109 10.15 -7.99 -7.86
CA SER A 109 10.75 -7.63 -9.15
C SER A 109 11.05 -6.13 -9.29
N GLN A 110 10.22 -5.29 -8.69
CA GLN A 110 10.44 -3.83 -8.71
C GLN A 110 11.54 -3.39 -7.74
N LEU A 111 11.73 -4.11 -6.63
CA LEU A 111 12.70 -3.76 -5.59
C LEU A 111 14.10 -4.33 -5.86
N ARG A 112 14.21 -5.50 -6.49
CA ARG A 112 15.50 -6.17 -6.75
C ARG A 112 16.50 -5.35 -7.54
N SER A 113 16.04 -4.47 -8.42
CA SER A 113 16.89 -3.64 -9.26
C SER A 113 17.38 -2.35 -8.58
N LEU A 114 16.99 -2.12 -7.34
CA LEU A 114 17.29 -0.88 -6.64
C LEU A 114 18.61 -0.98 -5.86
N PRO A 115 19.40 0.10 -5.84
CA PRO A 115 20.66 0.12 -5.11
C PRO A 115 20.48 0.10 -3.59
N GLU A 116 19.34 0.56 -3.12
CA GLU A 116 19.02 0.62 -1.70
C GLU A 116 17.78 -0.23 -1.37
N LYS A 117 17.83 -0.85 -0.21
CA LYS A 117 16.75 -1.73 0.24
C LYS A 117 15.61 -0.94 0.83
N VAL A 118 14.39 -1.28 0.44
CA VAL A 118 13.15 -0.77 1.00
C VAL A 118 12.41 -1.92 1.67
N VAL A 119 12.12 -1.76 2.95
CA VAL A 119 11.40 -2.76 3.75
C VAL A 119 9.91 -2.68 3.43
N LEU A 120 9.32 -3.77 2.96
CA LEU A 120 7.87 -3.88 2.82
C LEU A 120 7.23 -4.33 4.14
N CYS A 121 6.18 -3.61 4.53
CA CYS A 121 5.36 -3.91 5.70
C CYS A 121 3.95 -4.34 5.23
N PRO A 122 3.75 -5.60 4.86
CA PRO A 122 2.48 -6.07 4.35
C PRO A 122 1.43 -6.11 5.47
N LYS A 123 0.24 -5.62 5.17
CA LYS A 123 -0.90 -5.75 6.06
C LYS A 123 -1.43 -7.19 6.00
N VAL A 124 -1.53 -7.82 7.16
CA VAL A 124 -2.08 -9.18 7.27
C VAL A 124 -3.57 -9.13 6.90
N PHE A 125 -4.00 -10.05 6.08
CA PHE A 125 -5.34 -10.05 5.50
C PHE A 125 -6.45 -10.44 6.50
N HIS A 126 -7.66 -10.13 6.12
CA HIS A 126 -8.84 -10.19 7.00
C HIS A 126 -9.17 -11.60 7.51
N GLU A 127 -8.85 -12.64 6.75
CA GLU A 127 -9.07 -14.02 7.21
C GLU A 127 -8.31 -14.36 8.49
N ILE A 128 -7.24 -13.64 8.80
CA ILE A 128 -6.47 -13.86 10.05
C ILE A 128 -6.79 -12.80 11.10
N THR A 129 -7.10 -11.56 10.69
CA THR A 129 -7.16 -10.42 11.62
C THR A 129 -8.55 -10.03 12.08
N VAL A 130 -9.60 -10.49 11.41
CA VAL A 130 -10.99 -10.19 11.76
C VAL A 130 -11.59 -11.36 12.53
N SER A 131 -12.04 -11.13 13.76
CA SER A 131 -12.65 -12.17 14.59
C SER A 131 -14.13 -12.44 14.22
N HIS A 132 -14.84 -11.37 13.88
CA HIS A 132 -16.27 -11.44 13.51
C HIS A 132 -16.51 -10.58 12.27
N TYR A 133 -17.22 -11.14 11.31
CA TYR A 133 -17.63 -10.42 10.10
C TYR A 133 -18.90 -9.62 10.36
N THR A 134 -18.92 -8.37 9.99
CA THR A 134 -20.16 -7.57 9.94
C THR A 134 -21.08 -8.11 8.83
N PRO A 135 -22.40 -7.83 8.88
CA PRO A 135 -23.32 -8.24 7.80
C PRO A 135 -22.85 -7.81 6.40
N GLN A 136 -22.31 -6.59 6.29
CA GLN A 136 -21.76 -6.09 5.03
C GLN A 136 -20.52 -6.89 4.58
N GLN A 137 -19.62 -7.23 5.51
CA GLN A 137 -18.44 -8.05 5.21
C GLN A 137 -18.82 -9.48 4.85
N GLN A 138 -19.87 -10.05 5.49
CA GLN A 138 -20.37 -11.37 5.13
C GLN A 138 -20.87 -11.38 3.68
N GLU A 139 -21.62 -10.38 3.26
CA GLU A 139 -22.10 -10.24 1.89
C GLU A 139 -20.92 -10.05 0.91
N GLU A 140 -20.08 -9.07 1.15
CA GLU A 140 -18.94 -8.72 0.27
C GLU A 140 -17.94 -9.88 0.13
N TRP A 141 -17.62 -10.56 1.23
CA TRP A 141 -16.62 -11.65 1.26
C TRP A 141 -17.24 -13.04 1.19
N ARG A 142 -18.56 -13.13 0.99
CA ARG A 142 -19.32 -14.38 0.88
C ARG A 142 -19.10 -15.33 2.06
N LYS A 143 -19.15 -14.80 3.29
CA LYS A 143 -19.00 -15.56 4.52
C LYS A 143 -20.38 -15.99 5.05
N ALA A 144 -20.58 -17.29 5.21
CA ALA A 144 -21.85 -17.83 5.72
C ALA A 144 -22.04 -17.60 7.23
N ASP A 145 -20.94 -17.61 7.99
CA ASP A 145 -20.91 -17.46 9.44
C ASP A 145 -20.32 -16.09 9.82
N PRO A 146 -20.90 -15.36 10.79
CA PRO A 146 -20.30 -14.16 11.32
C PRO A 146 -18.99 -14.42 12.09
N ILE A 147 -18.79 -15.62 12.63
CA ILE A 147 -17.56 -16.00 13.34
C ILE A 147 -16.51 -16.45 12.33
N ASN A 148 -15.33 -15.88 12.43
CA ASN A 148 -14.21 -16.27 11.61
C ASN A 148 -13.43 -17.44 12.26
N PRO A 149 -13.47 -18.66 11.71
CA PRO A 149 -12.77 -19.80 12.28
C PRO A 149 -11.25 -19.72 12.18
N HIS A 150 -10.72 -18.80 11.36
CA HIS A 150 -9.29 -18.59 11.13
C HIS A 150 -8.73 -17.37 11.87
N PHE A 151 -9.49 -16.78 12.78
CA PHE A 151 -9.01 -15.64 13.56
C PHE A 151 -7.76 -16.03 14.36
N LEU A 152 -6.66 -15.33 14.12
CA LEU A 152 -5.32 -15.57 14.70
C LEU A 152 -4.79 -16.99 14.47
N ASP A 153 -5.19 -17.65 13.39
CA ASP A 153 -4.69 -18.97 13.01
C ASP A 153 -3.20 -18.90 12.64
N PRO A 154 -2.29 -19.48 13.45
CA PRO A 154 -0.86 -19.42 13.19
C PRO A 154 -0.45 -20.25 11.97
N SER A 155 -1.15 -21.34 11.68
CA SER A 155 -0.85 -22.19 10.54
C SER A 155 -1.17 -21.47 9.23
N LEU A 156 -2.34 -20.83 9.17
CA LEU A 156 -2.73 -20.00 8.05
C LEU A 156 -1.79 -18.80 7.86
N PHE A 157 -1.36 -18.17 8.97
CA PHE A 157 -0.37 -17.09 8.91
C PHE A 157 0.97 -17.55 8.33
N LEU A 158 1.48 -18.67 8.79
CA LEU A 158 2.75 -19.22 8.28
C LEU A 158 2.64 -19.57 6.81
N GLN A 159 1.57 -20.23 6.40
CA GLN A 159 1.36 -20.68 5.03
C GLN A 159 1.14 -19.53 4.05
N GLU A 160 0.30 -18.57 4.41
CA GLU A 160 -0.21 -17.56 3.48
C GLU A 160 0.49 -16.20 3.60
N VAL A 161 1.24 -15.96 4.68
CA VAL A 161 1.94 -14.70 4.91
C VAL A 161 3.45 -14.92 5.03
N ALA A 162 3.88 -15.61 6.08
CA ALA A 162 5.31 -15.66 6.41
C ALA A 162 6.13 -16.39 5.35
N THR A 163 5.70 -17.59 4.92
CA THR A 163 6.41 -18.36 3.89
C THR A 163 6.44 -17.63 2.54
N PRO A 164 5.31 -17.12 1.99
CA PRO A 164 5.36 -16.35 0.76
C PRO A 164 6.23 -15.09 0.82
N LEU A 165 6.24 -14.39 1.95
CA LEU A 165 7.12 -13.24 2.14
C LEU A 165 8.59 -13.64 2.13
N SER A 166 8.93 -14.71 2.87
CA SER A 166 10.30 -15.24 2.89
C SER A 166 10.76 -15.67 1.50
N ASP A 167 9.93 -16.46 0.78
CA ASP A 167 10.29 -17.00 -0.51
C ASP A 167 10.46 -15.91 -1.61
N GLU A 168 9.58 -14.93 -1.63
CA GLU A 168 9.51 -13.97 -2.73
C GLU A 168 10.32 -12.68 -2.48
N LEU A 169 10.53 -12.30 -1.21
CA LEU A 169 11.19 -11.06 -0.82
C LEU A 169 12.56 -11.24 -0.16
N ALA A 170 12.94 -12.46 0.27
CA ALA A 170 14.21 -12.67 0.98
C ALA A 170 15.43 -12.17 0.19
N GLU A 171 15.43 -12.29 -1.13
CA GLU A 171 16.49 -11.78 -2.00
C GLU A 171 16.43 -10.24 -2.20
N SER A 172 15.32 -9.61 -1.78
CA SER A 172 15.09 -8.17 -1.91
C SER A 172 15.34 -7.42 -0.59
N LEU A 173 15.52 -8.17 0.50
CA LEU A 173 15.85 -7.71 1.85
C LEU A 173 17.36 -7.81 2.10
#